data_0952d1731b24b7785acc7c8590327a1e
#
_entry.id   0952d1731b24b7785acc7c8590327a1e
#
_cell.length_a   1.000
_cell.length_b   1.000
_cell.length_c   1.000
_cell.angle_alpha   90.00
_cell.angle_beta   90.00
_cell.angle_gamma   90.00
#
_symmetry.space_group_name_H-M   'P 1'
#
loop_
_entity.id
_entity.type
_entity.pdbx_description
1 polymer ?
#
loop_
_entity_poly.entity_id
_entity_poly.type
_entity_poly.pdbx_seq_one_letter_code
_entity_poly.pdbx_strand_id
1 'polypeptide(L)'
;MERKRFGVTYFLRKARTNKAGLTPILARITTNGISKEIYIQCSVPADKWNQSKERATGKDKLCQQVNSYLDDYRARILAVRQELISKGYEGNCIQIKERSQNPATLSIMFLAELAKYCEKRQTEVGVRITQLTANKYHRVLRYLKEYIAAHYKRDFVAHAYSPSRH
;
A
#
# COMPACT_ATOMS: atom_id res chain seq x y z
N MET A 1 24.36 -12.89 5.21
CA MET A 1 23.23 -11.97 5.47
C MET A 1 22.89 -11.24 4.18
N GLU A 2 21.77 -11.58 3.59
CA GLU A 2 21.28 -10.94 2.36
C GLU A 2 20.84 -9.50 2.69
N ARG A 3 21.53 -8.50 2.14
CA ARG A 3 21.16 -7.09 2.35
C ARG A 3 19.82 -6.84 1.66
N LYS A 4 18.76 -6.71 2.43
CA LYS A 4 17.43 -6.32 1.93
C LYS A 4 17.54 -4.95 1.26
N ARG A 5 17.72 -4.93 -0.07
CA ARG A 5 17.83 -3.70 -0.86
C ARG A 5 16.45 -3.08 -1.01
N PHE A 6 16.32 -1.84 -0.56
CA PHE A 6 15.17 -0.99 -0.79
C PHE A 6 15.58 0.23 -1.60
N GLY A 7 14.81 0.57 -2.62
CA GLY A 7 15.07 1.76 -3.44
C GLY A 7 13.78 2.37 -3.95
N VAL A 8 13.79 3.70 -4.09
CA VAL A 8 12.75 4.48 -4.77
C VAL A 8 13.43 5.27 -5.87
N THR A 9 13.04 5.04 -7.11
CA THR A 9 13.57 5.72 -8.30
C THR A 9 12.45 6.39 -9.07
N TYR A 10 12.78 7.50 -9.76
CA TYR A 10 11.83 8.24 -10.59
C TYR A 10 12.22 8.18 -12.05
N PHE A 11 11.23 8.08 -12.93
CA PHE A 11 11.44 8.05 -14.38
C PHE A 11 10.23 8.59 -15.14
N LEU A 12 10.46 9.05 -16.37
CA LEU A 12 9.40 9.52 -17.25
C LEU A 12 8.75 8.38 -18.02
N ARG A 13 7.43 8.40 -18.12
CA ARG A 13 6.69 7.52 -19.03
C ARG A 13 6.41 8.23 -20.36
N LYS A 14 7.42 8.27 -21.23
CA LYS A 14 7.39 9.01 -22.50
C LYS A 14 6.21 8.63 -23.41
N ALA A 15 5.76 7.37 -23.38
CA ALA A 15 4.61 6.91 -24.17
C ALA A 15 3.26 7.55 -23.75
N ARG A 16 3.23 8.33 -22.69
CA ARG A 16 2.01 9.03 -22.19
C ARG A 16 2.20 10.54 -22.08
N THR A 17 3.05 11.11 -22.92
CA THR A 17 3.15 12.57 -23.04
C THR A 17 1.81 13.13 -23.52
N ASN A 18 1.29 14.13 -22.82
CA ASN A 18 0.02 14.77 -23.15
C ASN A 18 0.17 15.78 -24.31
N LYS A 19 -0.95 16.31 -24.80
CA LYS A 19 -0.97 17.30 -25.89
C LYS A 19 -0.23 18.61 -25.54
N ALA A 20 -0.04 18.90 -24.25
CA ALA A 20 0.73 20.07 -23.77
C ALA A 20 2.23 19.78 -23.62
N GLY A 21 2.73 18.64 -24.10
CA GLY A 21 4.15 18.26 -24.01
C GLY A 21 4.60 17.79 -22.64
N LEU A 22 3.68 17.65 -21.68
CA LEU A 22 4.01 17.20 -20.34
C LEU A 22 4.01 15.66 -20.28
N THR A 23 5.08 15.11 -19.75
CA THR A 23 5.29 13.68 -19.58
C THR A 23 5.13 13.30 -18.11
N PRO A 24 4.29 12.31 -17.78
CA PRO A 24 4.09 11.89 -16.40
C PRO A 24 5.33 11.21 -15.83
N ILE A 25 5.58 11.51 -14.55
CA ILE A 25 6.63 10.89 -13.75
C ILE A 25 6.02 9.70 -13.01
N LEU A 26 6.74 8.58 -13.00
CA LEU A 26 6.42 7.41 -12.20
C LEU A 26 7.49 7.21 -11.12
N ALA A 27 7.05 6.74 -9.96
CA ALA A 27 7.94 6.20 -8.95
C ALA A 27 8.02 4.68 -9.11
N ARG A 28 9.23 4.12 -9.10
CA ARG A 28 9.48 2.68 -9.01
C ARG A 28 10.02 2.37 -7.65
N ILE A 29 9.30 1.55 -6.90
CA ILE A 29 9.73 1.04 -5.60
C ILE A 29 10.27 -0.36 -5.79
N THR A 30 11.50 -0.59 -5.39
CA THR A 30 12.17 -1.89 -5.49
C THR A 30 12.46 -2.42 -4.09
N THR A 31 12.13 -3.68 -3.84
CA THR A 31 12.43 -4.39 -2.60
C THR A 31 12.89 -5.80 -2.94
N ASN A 32 14.10 -6.17 -2.57
CA ASN A 32 14.64 -7.53 -2.78
C ASN A 32 14.52 -8.02 -4.24
N GLY A 33 14.81 -7.14 -5.21
CA GLY A 33 14.73 -7.44 -6.65
C GLY A 33 13.32 -7.34 -7.27
N ILE A 34 12.27 -7.25 -6.48
CA ILE A 34 10.89 -7.06 -6.97
C ILE A 34 10.58 -5.58 -7.03
N SER A 35 10.03 -5.11 -8.16
CA SER A 35 9.68 -3.71 -8.38
C SER A 35 8.20 -3.51 -8.65
N LYS A 36 7.65 -2.40 -8.16
CA LYS A 36 6.30 -1.91 -8.49
C LYS A 36 6.35 -0.43 -8.86
N GLU A 37 5.56 -0.09 -9.89
CA GLU A 37 5.44 1.28 -10.39
C GLU A 37 4.18 1.94 -9.84
N ILE A 38 4.30 3.22 -9.52
CA ILE A 38 3.22 4.05 -8.98
C ILE A 38 3.17 5.36 -9.77
N TYR A 39 1.96 5.75 -10.18
CA TYR A 39 1.70 7.10 -10.68
C TYR A 39 1.69 8.08 -9.53
N ILE A 40 2.50 9.15 -9.64
CA ILE A 40 2.64 10.14 -8.58
C ILE A 40 1.93 11.47 -8.87
N GLN A 41 1.07 11.49 -9.89
CA GLN A 41 0.28 12.67 -10.31
C GLN A 41 1.14 13.92 -10.56
N CYS A 42 2.35 13.72 -11.01
CA CYS A 42 3.30 14.78 -11.33
C CYS A 42 3.80 14.60 -12.77
N SER A 43 3.98 15.71 -13.49
CA SER A 43 4.42 15.71 -14.89
C SER A 43 5.38 16.83 -15.15
N VAL A 44 6.29 16.64 -16.11
CA VAL A 44 7.28 17.63 -16.52
C VAL A 44 7.54 17.53 -18.03
N PRO A 45 7.95 18.62 -18.73
CA PRO A 45 8.43 18.50 -20.10
C PRO A 45 9.62 17.53 -20.19
N ALA A 46 9.60 16.65 -21.20
CA ALA A 46 10.61 15.60 -21.29
C ALA A 46 12.05 16.11 -21.45
N ASP A 47 12.23 17.27 -22.08
CA ASP A 47 13.50 17.97 -22.26
C ASP A 47 14.06 18.53 -20.93
N LYS A 48 13.17 18.79 -19.96
CA LYS A 48 13.54 19.29 -18.63
C LYS A 48 13.75 18.17 -17.60
N TRP A 49 13.91 16.95 -18.02
CA TRP A 49 14.16 15.83 -17.10
C TRP A 49 15.57 15.27 -17.21
N ASN A 50 16.25 15.16 -16.07
CA ASN A 50 17.54 14.47 -15.96
C ASN A 50 17.33 13.09 -15.30
N GLN A 51 17.43 12.04 -16.09
CA GLN A 51 17.22 10.68 -15.60
C GLN A 51 18.30 10.21 -14.62
N SER A 52 19.55 10.63 -14.81
CA SER A 52 20.67 10.24 -13.90
C SER A 52 20.52 10.85 -12.52
N LYS A 53 19.95 12.05 -12.43
CA LYS A 53 19.67 12.74 -11.16
C LYS A 53 18.25 12.44 -10.65
N GLU A 54 17.40 11.84 -11.48
CA GLU A 54 15.97 11.61 -11.19
C GLU A 54 15.24 12.91 -10.80
N ARG A 55 15.53 14.02 -11.52
CA ARG A 55 15.08 15.36 -11.18
C ARG A 55 14.73 16.17 -12.42
N ALA A 56 13.82 17.10 -12.24
CA ALA A 56 13.58 18.16 -13.23
C ALA A 56 14.75 19.15 -13.21
N THR A 57 15.22 19.51 -14.43
CA THR A 57 16.31 20.48 -14.64
C THR A 57 15.73 21.78 -15.16
N GLY A 58 16.03 22.87 -14.48
CA GLY A 58 15.55 24.21 -14.78
C GLY A 58 15.44 25.05 -13.52
N LYS A 59 15.52 26.37 -13.69
CA LYS A 59 15.35 27.32 -12.58
C LYS A 59 13.90 27.83 -12.46
N ASP A 60 13.03 27.39 -13.35
CA ASP A 60 11.64 27.79 -13.37
C ASP A 60 10.85 27.18 -12.20
N LYS A 61 9.78 27.86 -11.83
CA LYS A 61 8.92 27.51 -10.70
C LYS A 61 8.36 26.08 -10.83
N LEU A 62 8.05 25.64 -12.05
CA LEU A 62 7.57 24.29 -12.31
C LEU A 62 8.59 23.24 -11.90
N CYS A 63 9.85 23.36 -12.33
CA CYS A 63 10.90 22.40 -12.00
C CYS A 63 11.18 22.35 -10.48
N GLN A 64 11.15 23.52 -9.82
CA GLN A 64 11.30 23.59 -8.36
C GLN A 64 10.16 22.86 -7.63
N GLN A 65 8.91 23.13 -8.04
CA GLN A 65 7.73 22.46 -7.47
C GLN A 65 7.75 20.95 -7.69
N VAL A 66 8.10 20.52 -8.90
CA VAL A 66 8.24 19.09 -9.22
C VAL A 66 9.28 18.46 -8.30
N ASN A 67 10.45 19.05 -8.15
CA ASN A 67 11.52 18.51 -7.32
C ASN A 67 11.13 18.44 -5.84
N SER A 68 10.50 19.49 -5.29
CA SER A 68 9.97 19.48 -3.93
C SER A 68 8.93 18.36 -3.75
N TYR A 69 8.01 18.20 -4.69
CA TYR A 69 7.02 17.14 -4.65
C TYR A 69 7.65 15.74 -4.67
N LEU A 70 8.72 15.53 -5.46
CA LEU A 70 9.43 14.24 -5.49
C LEU A 70 10.11 13.94 -4.16
N ASP A 71 10.66 14.95 -3.48
CA ASP A 71 11.26 14.80 -2.14
C ASP A 71 10.21 14.45 -1.10
N ASP A 72 9.10 15.16 -1.07
CA ASP A 72 7.97 14.89 -0.17
C ASP A 72 7.39 13.49 -0.42
N TYR A 73 7.29 13.09 -1.69
CA TYR A 73 6.80 11.77 -2.04
C TYR A 73 7.75 10.66 -1.57
N ARG A 74 9.06 10.85 -1.74
CA ARG A 74 10.08 9.93 -1.23
C ARG A 74 10.02 9.80 0.29
N ALA A 75 9.90 10.92 1.00
CA ALA A 75 9.76 10.93 2.46
C ALA A 75 8.49 10.16 2.90
N ARG A 76 7.38 10.36 2.20
CA ARG A 76 6.12 9.62 2.45
C ARG A 76 6.27 8.12 2.26
N ILE A 77 6.91 7.68 1.18
CA ILE A 77 7.17 6.25 0.93
C ILE A 77 8.04 5.63 2.02
N LEU A 78 9.06 6.35 2.47
CA LEU A 78 9.92 5.89 3.57
C LEU A 78 9.15 5.79 4.88
N ALA A 79 8.29 6.77 5.20
CA ALA A 79 7.43 6.76 6.38
C ALA A 79 6.44 5.58 6.35
N VAL A 80 5.78 5.35 5.20
CA VAL A 80 4.88 4.19 5.01
C VAL A 80 5.62 2.87 5.22
N ARG A 81 6.83 2.74 4.68
CA ARG A 81 7.66 1.55 4.89
C ARG A 81 7.99 1.35 6.36
N GLN A 82 8.40 2.42 7.06
CA GLN A 82 8.74 2.36 8.49
C GLN A 82 7.53 1.97 9.34
N GLU A 83 6.36 2.54 9.03
CA GLU A 83 5.08 2.16 9.67
C GLU A 83 4.78 0.66 9.48
N LEU A 84 4.93 0.15 8.26
CA LEU A 84 4.71 -1.26 7.96
C LEU A 84 5.67 -2.17 8.76
N ILE A 85 6.95 -1.82 8.81
CA ILE A 85 7.96 -2.57 9.55
C ILE A 85 7.66 -2.55 11.06
N SER A 86 7.30 -1.40 11.64
CA SER A 86 6.96 -1.27 13.06
C SER A 86 5.73 -2.11 13.44
N LYS A 87 4.82 -2.34 12.49
CA LYS A 87 3.66 -3.23 12.64
C LYS A 87 3.95 -4.71 12.35
N GLY A 88 5.21 -5.09 12.13
CA GLY A 88 5.64 -6.46 11.86
C GLY A 88 5.48 -6.93 10.42
N TYR A 89 5.19 -6.02 9.47
CA TYR A 89 5.16 -6.33 8.04
C TYR A 89 6.56 -6.29 7.43
N GLU A 90 6.73 -6.88 6.23
CA GLU A 90 8.02 -6.85 5.52
C GLU A 90 8.38 -5.46 4.97
N GLY A 91 7.38 -4.59 4.78
CA GLY A 91 7.57 -3.31 4.10
C GLY A 91 8.04 -3.51 2.66
N ASN A 92 7.47 -4.51 1.96
CA ASN A 92 7.79 -4.79 0.57
C ASN A 92 7.08 -3.82 -0.39
N CYS A 93 7.52 -3.78 -1.66
CA CYS A 93 7.02 -2.82 -2.65
C CYS A 93 5.51 -2.96 -2.95
N ILE A 94 4.92 -4.14 -2.77
CA ILE A 94 3.48 -4.36 -2.96
C ILE A 94 2.71 -3.69 -1.82
N GLN A 95 3.06 -3.98 -0.58
CA GLN A 95 2.43 -3.39 0.61
C GLN A 95 2.57 -1.86 0.64
N ILE A 96 3.75 -1.35 0.28
CA ILE A 96 3.99 0.10 0.20
C ILE A 96 3.11 0.73 -0.88
N LYS A 97 3.02 0.12 -2.07
CA LYS A 97 2.16 0.61 -3.15
C LYS A 97 0.71 0.70 -2.71
N GLU A 98 0.17 -0.37 -2.16
CA GLU A 98 -1.21 -0.44 -1.70
C GLU A 98 -1.49 0.62 -0.63
N ARG A 99 -0.62 0.73 0.36
CA ARG A 99 -0.76 1.71 1.44
C ARG A 99 -0.63 3.16 0.97
N SER A 100 0.25 3.43 0.00
CA SER A 100 0.45 4.78 -0.53
C SER A 100 -0.67 5.25 -1.46
N GLN A 101 -1.34 4.33 -2.16
CA GLN A 101 -2.47 4.64 -3.03
C GLN A 101 -3.79 4.73 -2.27
N ASN A 102 -3.94 3.97 -1.18
CA ASN A 102 -5.13 3.92 -0.34
C ASN A 102 -4.78 4.21 1.13
N PRO A 103 -4.51 5.46 1.50
CA PRO A 103 -4.15 5.81 2.87
C PRO A 103 -5.26 5.48 3.89
N ALA A 104 -6.51 5.45 3.44
CA ALA A 104 -7.67 5.08 4.25
C ALA A 104 -7.89 3.55 4.35
N THR A 105 -7.18 2.74 3.58
CA THR A 105 -7.22 1.30 3.74
C THR A 105 -6.43 0.94 4.99
N LEU A 106 -7.11 0.96 6.13
CA LEU A 106 -6.66 0.27 7.31
C LEU A 106 -6.33 -1.16 6.86
N SER A 107 -5.11 -1.58 7.06
CA SER A 107 -4.75 -2.99 6.92
C SER A 107 -5.51 -3.72 8.03
N ILE A 108 -6.70 -4.16 7.70
CA ILE A 108 -7.57 -4.88 8.62
C ILE A 108 -6.96 -6.26 8.73
N MET A 109 -6.41 -6.57 9.89
CA MET A 109 -5.93 -7.91 10.19
C MET A 109 -7.15 -8.83 10.20
N PHE A 110 -7.14 -9.83 9.34
CA PHE A 110 -8.31 -10.68 9.08
C PHE A 110 -8.86 -11.34 10.36
N LEU A 111 -7.99 -11.96 11.15
CA LEU A 111 -8.42 -12.62 12.39
C LEU A 111 -8.92 -11.63 13.44
N ALA A 112 -8.31 -10.44 13.52
CA ALA A 112 -8.74 -9.41 14.45
C ALA A 112 -10.14 -8.89 14.09
N GLU A 113 -10.42 -8.68 12.81
CA GLU A 113 -11.72 -8.21 12.36
C GLU A 113 -12.79 -9.30 12.48
N LEU A 114 -12.43 -10.55 12.16
CA LEU A 114 -13.33 -11.69 12.36
C LEU A 114 -13.65 -11.88 13.85
N ALA A 115 -12.69 -11.65 14.75
CA ALA A 115 -12.95 -11.69 16.20
C ALA A 115 -13.97 -10.63 16.62
N LYS A 116 -13.80 -9.37 16.19
CA LYS A 116 -14.79 -8.29 16.45
C LYS A 116 -16.17 -8.65 15.89
N TYR A 117 -16.22 -9.25 14.70
CA TYR A 117 -17.47 -9.70 14.13
C TYR A 117 -18.15 -10.78 15.00
N CYS A 118 -17.37 -11.77 15.49
CA CYS A 118 -17.89 -12.81 16.40
C CYS A 118 -18.43 -12.20 17.70
N GLU A 119 -17.70 -11.26 18.31
CA GLU A 119 -18.15 -10.54 19.51
C GLU A 119 -19.45 -9.77 19.27
N LYS A 120 -19.53 -9.03 18.15
CA LYS A 120 -20.77 -8.34 17.75
C LYS A 120 -21.93 -9.33 17.59
N ARG A 121 -21.71 -10.49 16.97
CA ARG A 121 -22.75 -11.52 16.84
C ARG A 121 -23.16 -12.10 18.18
N GLN A 122 -22.24 -12.21 19.14
CA GLN A 122 -22.58 -12.65 20.49
C GLN A 122 -23.57 -11.71 21.19
N THR A 123 -23.49 -10.39 20.99
CA THR A 123 -24.47 -9.44 21.56
C THR A 123 -25.85 -9.51 20.93
N GLU A 124 -25.98 -10.15 19.75
CA GLU A 124 -27.24 -10.32 19.03
C GLU A 124 -27.99 -11.61 19.41
N VAL A 125 -27.42 -12.43 20.32
CA VAL A 125 -28.03 -13.69 20.77
C VAL A 125 -29.33 -13.41 21.54
N GLY A 126 -30.36 -14.15 21.20
CA GLY A 126 -31.72 -13.97 21.77
C GLY A 126 -32.56 -12.92 21.06
N VAL A 127 -31.98 -12.07 20.23
CA VAL A 127 -32.70 -11.06 19.41
C VAL A 127 -32.74 -11.41 17.94
N ARG A 128 -31.58 -11.71 17.34
CA ARG A 128 -31.44 -11.98 15.89
C ARG A 128 -30.89 -13.37 15.59
N ILE A 129 -30.11 -13.94 16.48
CA ILE A 129 -29.48 -15.25 16.29
C ILE A 129 -29.62 -16.10 17.56
N THR A 130 -29.48 -17.41 17.38
CA THR A 130 -29.44 -18.34 18.51
C THR A 130 -28.01 -18.48 19.05
N GLN A 131 -27.87 -18.93 20.31
CA GLN A 131 -26.57 -19.26 20.91
C GLN A 131 -25.81 -20.29 20.07
N LEU A 132 -26.52 -21.25 19.47
CA LEU A 132 -25.92 -22.26 18.61
C LEU A 132 -25.25 -21.62 17.37
N THR A 133 -25.87 -20.60 16.80
CA THR A 133 -25.32 -19.83 15.66
C THR A 133 -24.09 -19.04 16.08
N ALA A 134 -24.12 -18.35 17.22
CA ALA A 134 -22.96 -17.63 17.74
C ALA A 134 -21.78 -18.58 17.99
N ASN A 135 -22.04 -19.76 18.57
CA ASN A 135 -21.00 -20.78 18.80
C ASN A 135 -20.35 -21.28 17.49
N LYS A 136 -21.11 -21.33 16.37
CA LYS A 136 -20.54 -21.68 15.06
C LYS A 136 -19.52 -20.63 14.59
N TYR A 137 -19.81 -19.33 14.76
CA TYR A 137 -18.86 -18.27 14.42
C TYR A 137 -17.58 -18.35 15.23
N HIS A 138 -17.67 -18.53 16.54
CA HIS A 138 -16.50 -18.72 17.42
C HIS A 138 -15.69 -19.97 17.08
N ARG A 139 -16.35 -21.06 16.66
CA ARG A 139 -15.69 -22.29 16.21
C ARG A 139 -14.88 -22.05 14.93
N VAL A 140 -15.46 -21.35 13.95
CA VAL A 140 -14.76 -20.98 12.70
C VAL A 140 -13.54 -20.10 13.00
N LEU A 141 -13.69 -19.08 13.86
CA LEU A 141 -12.58 -18.24 14.27
C LEU A 141 -11.44 -19.05 14.92
N ARG A 142 -11.78 -20.02 15.79
CA ARG A 142 -10.78 -20.90 16.42
C ARG A 142 -10.03 -21.72 15.38
N TYR A 143 -10.72 -22.39 14.47
CA TYR A 143 -10.10 -23.21 13.43
C TYR A 143 -9.21 -22.39 12.50
N LEU A 144 -9.64 -21.18 12.13
CA LEU A 144 -8.82 -20.28 11.32
C LEU A 144 -7.57 -19.82 12.06
N LYS A 145 -7.66 -19.49 13.35
CA LYS A 145 -6.50 -19.16 14.18
C LYS A 145 -5.49 -20.32 14.21
N GLU A 146 -5.95 -21.54 14.47
CA GLU A 146 -5.13 -22.76 14.51
C GLU A 146 -4.47 -23.02 13.14
N TYR A 147 -5.24 -22.92 12.06
CA TYR A 147 -4.75 -23.12 10.69
C TYR A 147 -3.69 -22.10 10.29
N ILE A 148 -3.95 -20.82 10.57
CA ILE A 148 -3.02 -19.73 10.26
C ILE A 148 -1.75 -19.86 11.09
N ALA A 149 -1.85 -20.21 12.36
CA ALA A 149 -0.68 -20.43 13.21
C ALA A 149 0.18 -21.61 12.73
N ALA A 150 -0.45 -22.66 12.20
CA ALA A 150 0.26 -23.85 11.72
C ALA A 150 0.95 -23.64 10.36
N HIS A 151 0.35 -22.88 9.44
CA HIS A 151 0.80 -22.76 8.05
C HIS A 151 1.44 -21.40 7.71
N TYR A 152 1.16 -20.37 8.52
CA TYR A 152 1.61 -19.01 8.29
C TYR A 152 2.15 -18.40 9.59
N LYS A 153 3.22 -17.63 9.50
CA LYS A 153 3.85 -17.02 10.68
C LYS A 153 3.07 -15.83 11.25
N ARG A 154 2.01 -15.36 10.59
CA ARG A 154 1.24 -14.15 10.93
C ARG A 154 -0.14 -14.15 10.29
N ASP A 155 -1.01 -13.29 10.82
CA ASP A 155 -2.35 -13.03 10.29
C ASP A 155 -2.33 -12.39 8.89
N PHE A 156 -3.39 -12.60 8.12
CA PHE A 156 -3.56 -12.02 6.80
C PHE A 156 -4.13 -10.61 6.86
N VAL A 157 -3.72 -9.78 5.90
CA VAL A 157 -4.36 -8.49 5.66
C VAL A 157 -5.58 -8.72 4.79
N ALA A 158 -6.77 -8.44 5.32
CA ALA A 158 -7.98 -8.41 4.54
C ALA A 158 -8.05 -7.09 3.77
N HIS A 159 -8.14 -7.18 2.43
CA HIS A 159 -8.43 -6.02 1.62
C HIS A 159 -9.95 -5.79 1.61
N ALA A 160 -10.39 -4.61 2.04
CA ALA A 160 -11.77 -4.22 1.88
C ALA A 160 -12.09 -4.14 0.37
N TYR A 161 -12.90 -5.06 -0.12
CA TYR A 161 -13.45 -4.99 -1.46
C TYR A 161 -14.43 -3.80 -1.50
N SER A 162 -14.04 -2.73 -2.19
CA SER A 162 -14.97 -1.66 -2.55
C SER A 162 -15.63 -2.06 -3.87
N PRO A 163 -16.93 -2.42 -3.89
CA PRO A 163 -17.59 -2.67 -5.15
C PRO A 163 -17.59 -1.36 -5.95
N SER A 164 -16.99 -1.39 -7.14
CA SER A 164 -17.10 -0.30 -8.11
C SER A 164 -18.58 -0.08 -8.38
N ARG A 165 -19.09 1.10 -8.07
CA ARG A 165 -20.42 1.50 -8.54
C ARG A 165 -20.31 1.61 -10.07
N HIS A 166 -20.97 0.70 -10.76
CA HIS A 166 -21.34 0.86 -12.17
C HIS A 166 -22.48 1.87 -12.29
#